data_f176ccc483b2da55bfd4f3f12065fffe
#
_entry.id   f176ccc483b2da55bfd4f3f12065fffe
#
_cell.length_a   1.000
_cell.length_b   1.000
_cell.length_c   1.000
_cell.angle_alpha   90.00
_cell.angle_beta   90.00
_cell.angle_gamma   90.00
#
_symmetry.space_group_name_H-M   'P 1'
#
loop_
_entity.id
_entity.type
_entity.pdbx_description
1 polymer ?
#
loop_
_entity_poly.entity_id
_entity_poly.type
_entity_poly.pdbx_seq_one_letter_code
_entity_poly.pdbx_strand_id
1 'polypeptide(L)' 'MDKEKHLGLRIDSETHSKLKELAEYDGRSINGEVIYLIRQAIRDYERKTSDKRFQ' A
#
# COMPACT_ATOMS: atom_id res chain seq x y z
N MET A 1 19.27 -0.06 -15.24
CA MET A 1 18.79 0.89 -14.44
C MET A 1 17.79 0.38 -13.47
N ASP A 2 18.00 0.65 -12.31
CA ASP A 2 17.20 0.11 -11.26
C ASP A 2 16.06 1.00 -10.94
N LYS A 3 14.88 0.45 -10.92
CA LYS A 3 13.73 1.23 -10.63
C LYS A 3 13.16 0.98 -9.29
N GLU A 4 13.70 0.04 -8.59
CA GLU A 4 13.11 -0.32 -7.31
C GLU A 4 13.75 0.41 -6.18
N LYS A 5 12.95 0.77 -5.23
CA LYS A 5 13.43 1.42 -4.03
C LYS A 5 13.05 0.58 -2.83
N HIS A 6 13.87 0.66 -1.82
CA HIS A 6 13.58 -0.01 -0.58
C HIS A 6 12.87 0.92 0.36
N LEU A 7 11.82 0.43 0.97
CA LEU A 7 11.08 1.22 1.94
C LEU A 7 11.04 0.45 3.24
N GLY A 8 11.68 0.97 4.24
CA GLY A 8 11.68 0.33 5.54
C GLY A 8 10.52 0.81 6.37
N LEU A 9 9.67 -0.11 6.78
CA LEU A 9 8.51 0.22 7.59
C LEU A 9 8.61 -0.45 8.91
N ARG A 10 8.24 0.28 9.96
CA ARG A 10 8.15 -0.29 11.28
C ARG A 10 6.72 -0.26 11.71
N ILE A 11 6.18 -1.41 12.05
CA ILE A 11 4.82 -1.48 12.52
C ILE A 11 4.81 -2.33 13.78
N ASP A 12 3.83 -2.08 14.61
CA ASP A 12 3.71 -2.82 15.85
C ASP A 12 3.21 -4.23 15.57
N SER A 13 3.37 -5.10 16.55
CA SER A 13 3.05 -6.50 16.34
C SER A 13 1.56 -6.73 16.11
N GLU A 14 0.72 -5.94 16.73
CA GLU A 14 -0.71 -6.09 16.53
C GLU A 14 -1.08 -5.75 15.08
N THR A 15 -0.56 -4.65 14.58
CA THR A 15 -0.82 -4.26 13.20
C THR A 15 -0.27 -5.30 12.24
N HIS A 16 0.90 -5.84 12.55
CA HIS A 16 1.50 -6.86 11.70
C HIS A 16 0.62 -8.10 11.64
N SER A 17 0.09 -8.53 12.80
CA SER A 17 -0.77 -9.69 12.83
C SER A 17 -2.03 -9.50 12.01
N LYS A 18 -2.61 -8.33 12.12
CA LYS A 18 -3.82 -8.05 11.38
C LYS A 18 -3.56 -7.91 9.89
N LEU A 19 -2.40 -7.37 9.54
CA LEU A 19 -2.01 -7.29 8.16
C LEU A 19 -1.85 -8.68 7.56
N LYS A 20 -1.30 -9.60 8.35
CA LYS A 20 -1.14 -10.96 7.88
C LYS A 20 -2.50 -11.60 7.63
N GLU A 21 -3.45 -11.38 8.52
CA GLU A 21 -4.78 -11.90 8.32
C GLU A 21 -5.44 -11.32 7.08
N LEU A 22 -5.26 -10.03 6.88
CA LEU A 22 -5.82 -9.38 5.71
C LEU A 22 -5.22 -9.93 4.42
N ALA A 23 -3.91 -10.13 4.43
CA ALA A 23 -3.24 -10.66 3.25
C ALA A 23 -3.75 -12.05 2.93
N GLU A 24 -3.94 -12.87 3.94
CA GLU A 24 -4.46 -14.21 3.73
C GLU A 24 -5.88 -14.16 3.18
N TYR A 25 -6.68 -13.26 3.69
CA TYR A 25 -8.04 -13.10 3.22
C TYR A 25 -8.06 -12.72 1.74
N ASP A 26 -7.13 -11.85 1.35
CA ASP A 26 -7.04 -11.39 -0.03
C ASP A 26 -6.25 -12.33 -0.93
N GLY A 27 -5.68 -13.38 -0.39
CA GLY A 27 -4.89 -14.32 -1.18
C GLY A 27 -3.56 -13.76 -1.61
N ARG A 28 -2.96 -12.88 -0.81
CA ARG A 28 -1.69 -12.26 -1.13
C ARG A 28 -0.69 -12.51 -0.04
N SER A 29 0.59 -12.36 -0.38
CA SER A 29 1.61 -12.32 0.65
C SER A 29 1.51 -10.99 1.39
N ILE A 30 2.13 -10.93 2.56
CA ILE A 30 2.12 -9.68 3.33
C ILE A 30 2.73 -8.55 2.49
N ASN A 31 3.84 -8.84 1.85
CA ASN A 31 4.52 -7.83 1.05
C ASN A 31 3.63 -7.37 -0.10
N GLY A 32 3.00 -8.32 -0.76
CA GLY A 32 2.10 -7.98 -1.86
C GLY A 32 0.90 -7.18 -1.39
N GLU A 33 0.40 -7.51 -0.21
CA GLU A 33 -0.74 -6.80 0.33
C GLU A 33 -0.39 -5.35 0.62
N VAL A 34 0.79 -5.12 1.19
CA VAL A 34 1.23 -3.76 1.49
C VAL A 34 1.33 -2.94 0.22
N ILE A 35 1.93 -3.50 -0.81
CA ILE A 35 2.07 -2.79 -2.07
C ILE A 35 0.70 -2.49 -2.68
N TYR A 36 -0.20 -3.44 -2.60
CA TYR A 36 -1.54 -3.25 -3.12
C TYR A 36 -2.24 -2.08 -2.42
N LEU A 37 -2.14 -2.04 -1.10
CA LEU A 37 -2.79 -0.99 -0.33
C LEU A 37 -2.18 0.37 -0.63
N ILE A 38 -0.85 0.41 -0.76
CA ILE A 38 -0.18 1.65 -1.08
C ILE A 38 -0.62 2.17 -2.43
N ARG A 39 -0.68 1.30 -3.42
CA ARG A 39 -1.09 1.71 -4.75
C ARG A 39 -2.53 2.19 -4.77
N GLN A 40 -3.36 1.57 -3.97
CA GLN A 40 -4.74 1.98 -3.89
C GLN A 40 -4.87 3.38 -3.28
N ALA A 41 -4.10 3.62 -2.22
CA ALA A 41 -4.11 4.93 -1.58
C ALA A 41 -3.61 6.00 -2.53
N ILE A 42 -2.58 5.69 -3.29
CA ILE A 42 -2.03 6.64 -4.25
C ILE A 42 -3.04 6.94 -5.35
N ARG A 43 -3.72 5.92 -5.82
CA ARG A 43 -4.74 6.10 -6.86
C ARG A 43 -5.84 7.02 -6.38
N ASP A 44 -6.26 6.84 -5.13
CA ASP A 44 -7.31 7.69 -4.57
C ASP A 44 -6.84 9.12 -4.45
N TYR A 45 -5.59 9.29 -4.05
CA TYR A 45 -5.01 10.61 -3.93
C TYR A 45 -4.93 11.30 -5.29
N GLU A 46 -4.50 10.58 -6.30
CA GLU A 46 -4.36 11.15 -7.63
C GLU A 46 -5.70 11.53 -8.21
N ARG A 47 -6.71 10.74 -7.92
CA ARG A 47 -8.03 11.05 -8.41
C ARG A 47 -8.54 12.36 -7.82
N LYS A 48 -8.29 12.56 -6.53
CA LYS A 48 -8.70 13.80 -5.88
C LYS A 48 -7.94 15.00 -6.38
N THR A 49 -6.62 14.85 -6.50
CA THR A 49 -5.80 16.00 -6.91
C THR A 49 -5.94 16.29 -8.38
N SER A 50 -6.28 15.27 -9.16
CA SER A 50 -6.47 15.47 -10.58
C SER A 50 -7.57 16.48 -10.82
N ASP A 51 -8.66 16.37 -10.09
CA ASP A 51 -9.75 17.32 -10.23
C ASP A 51 -9.28 18.72 -9.89
N LYS A 52 -8.48 18.85 -8.88
CA LYS A 52 -8.00 20.16 -8.50
C LYS A 52 -7.00 20.71 -9.46
N ARG A 53 -6.24 19.81 -10.06
CA ARG A 53 -5.17 20.23 -10.90
C ARG A 53 -5.65 20.95 -12.14
N PHE A 54 -6.81 20.61 -12.59
CA PHE A 54 -7.32 21.19 -13.79
C PHE A 54 -8.13 22.44 -13.59
N GLN A 55 -8.15 22.96 -12.39
CA GLN A 55 -8.92 24.16 -12.14
C GLN A 55 -8.12 25.40 -12.03
#